data_19634474bdfe1e2bf1cf961d54d407e5
#
_entry.id   19634474bdfe1e2bf1cf961d54d407e5
#
_cell.length_a   1.000
_cell.length_b   1.000
_cell.length_c   1.000
_cell.angle_alpha   90.00
_cell.angle_beta   90.00
_cell.angle_gamma   90.00
#
_symmetry.space_group_name_H-M   'P 1'
#
loop_
_entity.id
_entity.type
_entity.pdbx_description
1 polymer ?
#
loop_
_entity_poly.entity_id
_entity_poly.type
_entity_poly.pdbx_seq_one_letter_code
_entity_poly.pdbx_strand_id
1 'polypeptide(L)'
;MKIVTICGSFKFQKEMLEIGEKLSLEGYCILHPIYPVNNKLVLTKEQIELLKEGYLKRIEISDAIFVCNINGYIGESTKNEIEYAKKLNKEIMYYAINY
;
A
#
# COMPACT_ATOMS: atom_id res chain seq x y z
N MET A 1 7.83 13.87 11.02
CA MET A 1 7.93 12.46 10.54
C MET A 1 6.97 12.27 9.38
N LYS A 2 7.47 11.76 8.26
CA LYS A 2 6.61 11.50 7.10
C LYS A 2 5.77 10.25 7.29
N ILE A 3 4.52 10.32 6.86
CA ILE A 3 3.60 9.18 6.86
C ILE A 3 3.63 8.55 5.47
N VAL A 4 3.89 7.24 5.41
CA VAL A 4 4.00 6.50 4.15
C VAL A 4 3.09 5.28 4.18
N THR A 5 2.24 5.15 3.18
CA THR A 5 1.38 3.96 3.02
C THR A 5 2.05 2.99 2.07
N ILE A 6 2.19 1.73 2.51
CA ILE A 6 2.72 0.65 1.68
C ILE A 6 1.61 0.15 0.76
N CYS A 7 1.91 0.06 -0.54
CA CYS A 7 0.98 -0.43 -1.56
C CYS A 7 1.62 -1.60 -2.30
N GLY A 8 0.84 -2.58 -2.68
CA GLY A 8 1.34 -3.71 -3.44
C GLY A 8 0.39 -4.90 -3.42
N SER A 9 0.68 -5.90 -4.23
CA SER A 9 -0.08 -7.15 -4.24
C SER A 9 0.21 -7.95 -2.98
N PHE A 10 -0.82 -8.56 -2.40
CA PHE A 10 -0.66 -9.38 -1.19
C PHE A 10 0.24 -10.60 -1.39
N LYS A 11 0.52 -11.00 -2.64
CA LYS A 11 1.52 -12.04 -2.90
C LYS A 11 2.92 -11.62 -2.48
N PHE A 12 3.14 -10.31 -2.28
CA PHE A 12 4.39 -9.75 -1.77
C PHE A 12 4.29 -9.34 -0.30
N GLN A 13 3.38 -9.95 0.45
CA GLN A 13 3.16 -9.59 1.86
C GLN A 13 4.45 -9.62 2.67
N LYS A 14 5.28 -10.65 2.48
CA LYS A 14 6.55 -10.77 3.20
C LYS A 14 7.46 -9.57 2.93
N GLU A 15 7.64 -9.23 1.66
CA GLU A 15 8.47 -8.09 1.25
C GLU A 15 7.90 -6.78 1.74
N MET A 16 6.58 -6.63 1.71
CA MET A 16 5.90 -5.43 2.19
C MET A 16 6.12 -5.24 3.70
N LEU A 17 6.07 -6.31 4.48
CA LEU A 17 6.34 -6.25 5.91
C LEU A 17 7.80 -5.90 6.18
N GLU A 18 8.73 -6.46 5.42
CA GLU A 18 10.16 -6.14 5.54
C GLU A 18 10.45 -4.68 5.22
N ILE A 19 9.83 -4.16 4.14
CA ILE A 19 9.95 -2.76 3.76
C ILE A 19 9.40 -1.85 4.86
N GLY A 20 8.24 -2.20 5.40
CA GLY A 20 7.62 -1.44 6.48
C GLY A 20 8.51 -1.35 7.71
N GLU A 21 9.12 -2.45 8.10
CA GLU A 21 10.07 -2.47 9.22
C GLU A 21 11.28 -1.60 8.93
N LYS A 22 11.88 -1.76 7.76
CA LYS A 22 13.06 -0.98 7.36
C LYS A 22 12.78 0.51 7.39
N LEU A 23 11.69 0.94 6.76
CA LEU A 23 11.34 2.36 6.69
C LEU A 23 10.97 2.91 8.07
N SER A 24 10.30 2.11 8.91
CA SER A 24 9.99 2.51 10.28
C SER A 24 11.26 2.80 11.08
N LEU A 25 12.28 1.95 10.91
CA LEU A 25 13.57 2.13 11.58
C LEU A 25 14.34 3.33 11.03
N GLU A 26 14.00 3.78 9.82
CA GLU A 26 14.58 4.99 9.22
C GLU A 26 13.81 6.26 9.60
N GLY A 27 12.75 6.15 10.39
CA GLY A 27 12.03 7.30 10.91
C GLY A 27 10.72 7.64 10.19
N TYR A 28 10.21 6.77 9.33
CA TYR A 28 8.92 6.96 8.69
C TYR A 28 7.79 6.39 9.55
N CYS A 29 6.63 7.02 9.49
CA CYS A 29 5.41 6.47 10.07
C CYS A 29 4.72 5.62 8.99
N ILE A 30 4.71 4.31 9.16
CA ILE A 30 4.25 3.39 8.13
C ILE A 30 2.80 2.96 8.36
N LEU A 31 2.00 3.03 7.30
CA LEU A 31 0.65 2.47 7.26
C LEU A 31 0.65 1.29 6.30
N HIS A 32 0.14 0.16 6.77
CA HIS A 32 0.03 -1.07 5.97
C HIS A 32 -1.40 -1.29 5.50
N PRO A 33 -1.60 -2.02 4.39
CA PRO A 33 -2.91 -2.56 4.08
C PRO A 33 -3.30 -3.59 5.14
N ILE A 34 -4.57 -3.94 5.18
CA ILE A 34 -5.04 -5.01 6.06
C ILE A 34 -4.80 -6.34 5.38
N TYR A 35 -3.81 -7.07 5.86
CA TYR A 35 -3.46 -8.37 5.30
C TYR A 35 -4.48 -9.43 5.76
N PRO A 36 -4.97 -10.29 4.84
CA PRO A 36 -5.91 -11.34 5.21
C PRO A 36 -5.26 -12.33 6.19
N VAL A 37 -5.95 -12.62 7.29
CA VAL A 37 -5.50 -13.62 8.27
C VAL A 37 -6.49 -14.76 8.42
N ASN A 38 -7.71 -14.60 7.91
CA ASN A 38 -8.76 -15.62 7.97
C ASN A 38 -9.22 -15.92 6.54
N ASN A 39 -8.60 -16.92 5.93
CA ASN A 39 -8.88 -17.30 4.54
C ASN A 39 -10.21 -18.06 4.37
N LYS A 40 -10.96 -18.32 5.47
CA LYS A 40 -12.33 -18.86 5.39
C LYS A 40 -13.37 -17.75 5.39
N LEU A 41 -12.96 -16.51 5.64
CA LEU A 41 -13.87 -15.38 5.68
C LEU A 41 -14.29 -14.99 4.26
N VAL A 42 -15.60 -14.96 4.03
CA VAL A 42 -16.17 -14.47 2.78
C VAL A 42 -16.72 -13.07 3.02
N LEU A 43 -16.16 -12.09 2.34
CA LEU A 43 -16.53 -10.69 2.54
C LEU A 43 -17.80 -10.34 1.76
N THR A 44 -18.65 -9.51 2.37
CA THR A 44 -19.80 -8.92 1.67
C THR A 44 -19.32 -7.79 0.77
N LYS A 45 -20.19 -7.32 -0.14
CA LYS A 45 -19.87 -6.17 -0.99
C LYS A 45 -19.60 -4.94 -0.14
N GLU A 46 -20.39 -4.72 0.91
CA GLU A 46 -20.22 -3.58 1.82
C GLU A 46 -18.87 -3.64 2.52
N GLN A 47 -18.43 -4.82 2.95
CA GLN A 47 -17.14 -4.99 3.60
C GLN A 47 -15.98 -4.70 2.64
N ILE A 48 -16.11 -5.15 1.39
CA ILE A 48 -15.10 -4.86 0.35
C ILE A 48 -14.98 -3.35 0.12
N GLU A 49 -16.12 -2.66 0.04
CA GLU A 49 -16.12 -1.20 -0.14
C GLU A 49 -15.51 -0.46 1.06
N LEU A 50 -15.78 -0.94 2.28
CA LEU A 50 -15.18 -0.37 3.49
C LEU A 50 -13.66 -0.53 3.49
N LEU A 51 -13.15 -1.68 3.04
CA LEU A 51 -11.71 -1.90 2.92
C LEU A 51 -11.09 -0.95 1.90
N LYS A 52 -11.76 -0.75 0.76
CA LYS A 52 -11.30 0.21 -0.26
C LYS A 52 -11.26 1.63 0.29
N GLU A 53 -12.31 2.04 0.97
CA GLU A 53 -12.35 3.37 1.60
C GLU A 53 -11.21 3.55 2.59
N GLY A 54 -10.92 2.52 3.39
CA GLY A 54 -9.82 2.55 4.33
C GLY A 54 -8.46 2.70 3.65
N TYR A 55 -8.25 1.99 2.53
CA TYR A 55 -7.01 2.12 1.75
C TYR A 55 -6.85 3.53 1.19
N LEU A 56 -7.90 4.08 0.60
CA LEU A 56 -7.86 5.44 0.07
C LEU A 56 -7.65 6.47 1.18
N LYS A 57 -8.25 6.25 2.35
CA LYS A 57 -8.06 7.14 3.49
C LYS A 57 -6.59 7.14 3.95
N ARG A 58 -5.95 5.98 3.98
CA ARG A 58 -4.52 5.90 4.33
C ARG A 58 -3.68 6.73 3.37
N ILE A 59 -3.99 6.66 2.07
CA ILE A 59 -3.29 7.47 1.06
C ILE A 59 -3.53 8.96 1.29
N GLU A 60 -4.78 9.35 1.57
CA GLU A 60 -5.12 10.75 1.82
C GLU A 60 -4.33 11.36 2.97
N ILE A 61 -4.14 10.64 4.06
CA ILE A 61 -3.44 11.15 5.23
C ILE A 61 -1.92 10.96 5.14
N SER A 62 -1.43 10.31 4.10
CA SER A 62 -0.01 10.05 3.91
C SER A 62 0.66 11.21 3.18
N ASP A 63 1.97 11.36 3.41
CA ASP A 63 2.82 12.25 2.62
C ASP A 63 3.26 11.55 1.33
N ALA A 64 3.37 10.23 1.38
CA ALA A 64 3.85 9.42 0.26
C ALA A 64 3.21 8.04 0.29
N ILE A 65 3.30 7.35 -0.84
CA ILE A 65 3.06 5.90 -0.88
C ILE A 65 4.37 5.22 -1.28
N PHE A 66 4.55 3.99 -0.82
CA PHE A 66 5.66 3.14 -1.26
C PHE A 66 5.07 1.95 -2.00
N VAL A 67 5.39 1.85 -3.29
CA VAL A 67 4.87 0.78 -4.15
C VAL A 67 5.85 -0.38 -4.15
N CYS A 68 5.39 -1.54 -3.66
CA CYS A 68 6.18 -2.77 -3.63
C CYS A 68 6.02 -3.50 -4.97
N ASN A 69 6.75 -3.05 -6.00
CA ASN A 69 6.68 -3.57 -7.35
C ASN A 69 7.79 -4.58 -7.62
N ILE A 70 7.76 -5.70 -6.92
CA ILE A 70 8.76 -6.78 -7.07
C ILE A 70 8.77 -7.25 -8.52
N ASN A 71 9.96 -7.28 -9.14
CA ASN A 71 10.16 -7.61 -10.56
C ASN A 71 9.29 -6.75 -11.50
N GLY A 72 8.95 -5.55 -11.06
CA GLY A 72 8.14 -4.62 -11.85
C GLY A 72 6.64 -4.92 -11.84
N TYR A 73 6.20 -5.94 -11.10
CA TYR A 73 4.79 -6.31 -11.08
C TYR A 73 3.95 -5.27 -10.31
N ILE A 74 2.91 -4.79 -10.97
CA ILE A 74 1.91 -3.89 -10.37
C ILE A 74 0.53 -4.42 -10.76
N GLY A 75 -0.24 -4.87 -9.74
CA GLY A 75 -1.60 -5.35 -9.96
C GLY A 75 -2.59 -4.21 -10.16
N GLU A 76 -3.81 -4.56 -10.53
CA GLU A 76 -4.85 -3.57 -10.85
C GLU A 76 -5.19 -2.67 -9.67
N SER A 77 -5.36 -3.23 -8.47
CA SER A 77 -5.63 -2.44 -7.27
C SER A 77 -4.52 -1.45 -6.97
N THR A 78 -3.27 -1.90 -7.12
CA THR A 78 -2.10 -1.05 -6.89
C THR A 78 -2.02 0.08 -7.92
N LYS A 79 -2.37 -0.20 -9.18
CA LYS A 79 -2.45 0.84 -10.21
C LYS A 79 -3.45 1.93 -9.83
N ASN A 80 -4.61 1.53 -9.33
CA ASN A 80 -5.64 2.48 -8.89
C ASN A 80 -5.14 3.32 -7.71
N GLU A 81 -4.41 2.73 -6.78
CA GLU A 81 -3.81 3.43 -5.65
C GLU A 81 -2.76 4.44 -6.10
N ILE A 82 -1.92 4.06 -7.06
CA ILE A 82 -0.93 4.97 -7.66
C ILE A 82 -1.62 6.16 -8.33
N GLU A 83 -2.66 5.92 -9.12
CA GLU A 83 -3.40 6.99 -9.78
C GLU A 83 -4.04 7.93 -8.77
N TYR A 84 -4.59 7.39 -7.69
CA TYR A 84 -5.19 8.20 -6.63
C TYR A 84 -4.14 9.06 -5.93
N ALA A 85 -2.97 8.49 -5.62
CA ALA A 85 -1.86 9.23 -5.01
C ALA A 85 -1.38 10.35 -5.92
N LYS A 86 -1.27 10.10 -7.23
CA LYS A 86 -0.91 11.12 -8.22
C LYS A 86 -1.93 12.25 -8.24
N LYS A 87 -3.21 11.91 -8.22
CA LYS A 87 -4.29 12.89 -8.22
C LYS A 87 -4.21 13.82 -6.99
N LEU A 88 -3.75 13.29 -5.87
CA LEU A 88 -3.59 14.05 -4.63
C LEU A 88 -2.20 14.68 -4.49
N ASN A 89 -1.36 14.59 -5.52
CA ASN A 89 0.01 15.12 -5.52
C ASN A 89 0.89 14.55 -4.43
N LYS A 90 0.69 13.26 -4.09
CA LYS A 90 1.53 12.58 -3.12
C LYS A 90 2.83 12.12 -3.77
N GLU A 91 3.90 12.06 -2.99
CA GLU A 91 5.16 11.45 -3.42
C GLU A 91 4.95 9.96 -3.65
N ILE A 92 5.58 9.39 -4.68
CA ILE A 92 5.49 7.95 -4.96
C ILE A 92 6.89 7.37 -4.96
N MET A 93 7.11 6.44 -4.04
CA MET A 93 8.37 5.71 -3.91
C MET A 93 8.15 4.29 -4.46
N TYR A 94 9.19 3.71 -5.03
CA TYR A 94 9.10 2.37 -5.63
C TYR A 94 10.20 1.47 -5.07
N TYR A 95 9.87 0.19 -4.91
CA TYR A 95 10.86 -0.83 -4.56
C TYR A 95 11.85 -1.03 -5.71
N ALA A 96 11.34 -1.14 -6.94
CA ALA A 96 12.14 -1.32 -8.15
C ALA A 96 11.99 -0.08 -9.03
N ILE A 97 12.97 0.83 -9.00
CA ILE A 97 12.89 2.14 -9.66
C ILE A 97 13.31 2.13 -11.12
N ASN A 98 13.85 1.03 -11.61
CA ASN A 98 14.34 0.89 -13.00
C ASN A 98 13.36 0.16 -13.90
N TYR A 99 12.09 0.46 -13.75
CA TYR A 99 11.04 -0.11 -14.58
C TYR A 99 10.26 0.97 -15.29
#